data_1e4fb0f8357541f8d8e0726418c4f4ca
#
_entry.id   1e4fb0f8357541f8d8e0726418c4f4ca
#
_cell.length_a   1.000
_cell.length_b   1.000
_cell.length_c   1.000
_cell.angle_alpha   90.00
_cell.angle_beta   90.00
_cell.angle_gamma   90.00
#
_symmetry.space_group_name_H-M   'P 1'
#
loop_
_entity.id
_entity.type
_entity.pdbx_description
1 polymer ?
#
loop_
_entity_poly.entity_id
_entity_poly.type
_entity_poly.pdbx_seq_one_letter_code
_entity_poly.pdbx_strand_id
1 'polypeptide(L)'
;MSLKYQNYPDIIDGNFFSAMKPEEEFIQPVPLGASHEWTETSMFGFNIPEHGIDCIFYFWHHPALNITSGGVTIWKGRNINQVECEYSDYRLAMPMPADQTNCTYANGISVRMIKPLEEFEIRFSNPDRNTSVELHLRAIMPPACRHNGGHITQAMKTSGTLVLNGTRYTIDGYHSRDRSWNESRSEASLPLSPISWTVGIVDESFAFHHVSFENPVYHPEWEGRLSTPQPGCQWGYLWEDGQLFGVTATDQKTEIDPQTLAPVRVTSTLAATNGKTYRINGEADSITQMQCWPNMSGHFALMRWDVDGRGVAWGDLQRCMWRDAWRMLRGRD
;
A
#
# COMPACT_ATOMS: atom_id res chain seq x y z
N MET A 1 -26.11 1.62 3.97
CA MET A 1 -26.20 2.96 3.36
C MET A 1 -25.36 2.92 2.11
N SER A 2 -25.94 3.17 0.94
CA SER A 2 -25.16 3.33 -0.31
C SER A 2 -24.28 4.56 -0.14
N LEU A 3 -22.97 4.41 -0.26
CA LEU A 3 -22.06 5.54 -0.24
C LEU A 3 -22.44 6.46 -1.42
N LYS A 4 -22.64 7.75 -1.15
CA LYS A 4 -23.08 8.75 -2.13
C LYS A 4 -21.99 9.13 -3.15
N TYR A 5 -21.14 8.18 -3.55
CA TYR A 5 -20.05 8.47 -4.49
C TYR A 5 -20.50 8.56 -5.96
N GLN A 6 -21.80 8.49 -6.23
CA GLN A 6 -22.32 8.65 -7.59
C GLN A 6 -22.17 10.07 -8.14
N ASN A 7 -21.82 11.07 -7.31
CA ASN A 7 -21.55 12.46 -7.72
C ASN A 7 -20.10 12.84 -7.46
N TYR A 8 -19.17 12.15 -8.09
CA TYR A 8 -17.73 12.42 -8.01
C TYR A 8 -17.32 13.90 -8.22
N PRO A 9 -17.93 14.69 -9.11
CA PRO A 9 -17.46 16.04 -9.40
C PRO A 9 -17.46 16.98 -8.19
N ASP A 10 -18.33 16.74 -7.20
CA ASP A 10 -18.51 17.66 -6.07
C ASP A 10 -17.57 17.35 -4.88
N ILE A 11 -16.95 16.15 -4.85
CA ILE A 11 -16.12 15.70 -3.73
C ILE A 11 -14.69 15.37 -4.12
N ILE A 12 -14.36 15.41 -5.40
CA ILE A 12 -13.03 15.12 -5.96
C ILE A 12 -12.48 16.38 -6.62
N ASP A 13 -11.23 16.72 -6.31
CA ASP A 13 -10.48 17.70 -7.11
C ASP A 13 -10.18 17.11 -8.50
N GLY A 14 -11.05 17.40 -9.46
CA GLY A 14 -10.98 16.87 -10.83
C GLY A 14 -9.75 17.34 -11.62
N ASN A 15 -9.02 18.35 -11.14
CA ASN A 15 -7.74 18.74 -11.71
C ASN A 15 -6.60 17.82 -11.26
N PHE A 16 -6.81 17.08 -10.16
CA PHE A 16 -5.79 16.24 -9.55
C PHE A 16 -6.09 14.73 -9.68
N PHE A 17 -7.35 14.35 -9.69
CA PHE A 17 -7.79 12.96 -9.76
C PHE A 17 -8.69 12.71 -10.96
N SER A 18 -8.64 11.49 -11.48
CA SER A 18 -9.63 10.96 -12.42
C SER A 18 -10.73 10.23 -11.67
N ALA A 19 -11.95 10.26 -12.20
CA ALA A 19 -13.01 9.36 -11.74
C ALA A 19 -12.72 7.93 -12.21
N MET A 20 -12.73 6.98 -11.29
CA MET A 20 -12.60 5.57 -11.61
C MET A 20 -13.97 4.96 -11.93
N LYS A 21 -14.04 4.15 -12.98
CA LYS A 21 -15.25 3.41 -13.34
C LYS A 21 -15.26 2.02 -12.70
N PRO A 22 -16.43 1.45 -12.42
CA PRO A 22 -16.54 0.09 -11.87
C PRO A 22 -15.80 -0.97 -12.68
N GLU A 23 -15.75 -0.82 -14.01
CA GLU A 23 -15.08 -1.75 -14.91
C GLU A 23 -13.57 -1.76 -14.78
N GLU A 24 -12.99 -0.70 -14.22
CA GLU A 24 -11.54 -0.61 -13.96
C GLU A 24 -11.09 -1.41 -12.73
N GLU A 25 -12.01 -1.99 -11.96
CA GLU A 25 -11.70 -2.99 -10.93
C GLU A 25 -11.26 -4.33 -11.52
N PHE A 26 -11.61 -4.63 -12.76
CA PHE A 26 -11.23 -5.88 -13.43
C PHE A 26 -9.86 -5.77 -14.08
N ILE A 27 -9.23 -6.92 -14.30
CA ILE A 27 -8.02 -6.99 -15.11
C ILE A 27 -8.29 -6.42 -16.50
N GLN A 28 -7.48 -5.47 -16.91
CA GLN A 28 -7.68 -4.73 -18.14
C GLN A 28 -7.18 -5.53 -19.37
N PRO A 29 -7.72 -5.28 -20.57
CA PRO A 29 -7.22 -5.90 -21.79
C PRO A 29 -5.74 -5.65 -22.00
N VAL A 30 -5.01 -6.71 -22.31
CA VAL A 30 -3.58 -6.65 -22.58
C VAL A 30 -3.34 -6.04 -23.97
N PRO A 31 -2.48 -5.01 -24.10
CA PRO A 31 -2.09 -4.49 -25.41
C PRO A 31 -1.42 -5.56 -26.27
N LEU A 32 -1.66 -5.51 -27.58
CA LEU A 32 -1.01 -6.43 -28.51
C LEU A 32 0.53 -6.29 -28.43
N GLY A 33 1.21 -7.40 -28.20
CA GLY A 33 2.67 -7.45 -28.08
C GLY A 33 3.21 -7.02 -26.70
N ALA A 34 2.36 -6.86 -25.70
CA ALA A 34 2.81 -6.61 -24.32
C ALA A 34 3.71 -7.75 -23.82
N SER A 35 4.80 -7.36 -23.14
CA SER A 35 5.73 -8.31 -22.52
C SER A 35 5.22 -8.83 -21.17
N HIS A 36 6.01 -9.70 -20.54
CA HIS A 36 5.77 -10.16 -19.17
C HIS A 36 5.80 -9.02 -18.14
N GLU A 37 6.44 -7.90 -18.46
CA GLU A 37 6.48 -6.71 -17.61
C GLU A 37 5.14 -5.95 -17.56
N TRP A 38 4.18 -6.28 -18.43
CA TRP A 38 2.82 -5.76 -18.33
C TRP A 38 2.14 -6.35 -17.11
N THR A 39 1.94 -5.52 -16.10
CA THR A 39 1.58 -5.97 -14.74
C THR A 39 0.48 -5.13 -14.16
N GLU A 40 -0.44 -5.79 -13.48
CA GLU A 40 -1.44 -5.17 -12.62
C GLU A 40 -1.24 -5.64 -11.18
N THR A 41 -1.55 -4.80 -10.21
CA THR A 41 -1.45 -5.16 -8.81
C THR A 41 -2.77 -4.97 -8.09
N SER A 42 -2.99 -5.76 -7.06
CA SER A 42 -4.08 -5.57 -6.11
C SER A 42 -3.55 -5.80 -4.70
N MET A 43 -3.74 -4.82 -3.84
CA MET A 43 -3.35 -4.87 -2.44
C MET A 43 -4.55 -4.60 -1.55
N PHE A 44 -4.67 -5.38 -0.49
CA PHE A 44 -5.63 -5.20 0.60
C PHE A 44 -4.92 -5.47 1.92
N GLY A 45 -5.49 -5.01 3.02
CA GLY A 45 -4.88 -5.29 4.32
C GLY A 45 -5.82 -4.99 5.48
N PHE A 46 -5.32 -5.24 6.67
CA PHE A 46 -5.88 -4.82 7.94
C PHE A 46 -4.76 -4.67 8.96
N ASN A 47 -4.99 -3.88 9.97
CA ASN A 47 -4.13 -3.83 11.14
C ASN A 47 -4.95 -4.00 12.44
N ILE A 48 -4.25 -4.40 13.50
CA ILE A 48 -4.79 -4.53 14.87
C ILE A 48 -3.76 -3.85 15.79
N PRO A 49 -3.78 -2.51 15.88
CA PRO A 49 -2.74 -1.72 16.53
C PRO A 49 -2.50 -2.07 17.99
N GLU A 50 -3.56 -2.39 18.74
CA GLU A 50 -3.46 -2.78 20.15
C GLU A 50 -2.66 -4.07 20.39
N HIS A 51 -2.39 -4.82 19.32
CA HIS A 51 -1.58 -6.04 19.34
C HIS A 51 -0.30 -5.92 18.50
N GLY A 52 -0.06 -4.76 17.88
CA GLY A 52 1.07 -4.54 16.97
C GLY A 52 1.03 -5.46 15.74
N ILE A 53 -0.17 -5.89 15.33
CA ILE A 53 -0.36 -6.80 14.19
C ILE A 53 -0.69 -5.97 12.95
N ASP A 54 -0.02 -6.33 11.85
CA ASP A 54 -0.33 -5.83 10.52
C ASP A 54 -0.37 -6.96 9.50
N CYS A 55 -1.16 -6.76 8.44
CA CYS A 55 -1.39 -7.78 7.43
C CYS A 55 -1.59 -7.17 6.06
N ILE A 56 -0.93 -7.75 5.07
CA ILE A 56 -1.09 -7.40 3.67
C ILE A 56 -1.43 -8.63 2.84
N PHE A 57 -2.43 -8.50 1.98
CA PHE A 57 -2.71 -9.38 0.85
C PHE A 57 -2.27 -8.64 -0.40
N TYR A 58 -1.25 -9.16 -1.11
CA TYR A 58 -0.69 -8.48 -2.26
C TYR A 58 -0.55 -9.44 -3.44
N PHE A 59 -1.09 -9.06 -4.58
CA PHE A 59 -1.12 -9.85 -5.80
C PHE A 59 -0.54 -9.06 -6.97
N TRP A 60 0.33 -9.71 -7.72
CA TRP A 60 0.88 -9.24 -8.99
C TRP A 60 0.29 -10.10 -10.10
N HIS A 61 -0.52 -9.50 -10.92
CA HIS A 61 -1.12 -10.14 -12.08
C HIS A 61 -0.25 -9.83 -13.30
N HIS A 62 0.13 -10.88 -14.04
CA HIS A 62 0.81 -10.78 -15.33
C HIS A 62 -0.15 -11.28 -16.42
N PRO A 63 -1.08 -10.43 -16.92
CA PRO A 63 -2.14 -10.88 -17.82
C PRO A 63 -1.61 -11.43 -19.14
N ALA A 64 -0.48 -10.90 -19.65
CA ALA A 64 0.17 -11.41 -20.85
C ALA A 64 0.63 -12.87 -20.73
N LEU A 65 0.88 -13.35 -19.50
CA LEU A 65 1.28 -14.73 -19.20
C LEU A 65 0.15 -15.56 -18.59
N ASN A 66 -1.00 -14.96 -18.29
CA ASN A 66 -2.12 -15.56 -17.57
C ASN A 66 -1.73 -16.15 -16.20
N ILE A 67 -0.85 -15.46 -15.47
CA ILE A 67 -0.39 -15.86 -14.13
C ILE A 67 -0.55 -14.74 -13.12
N THR A 68 -0.61 -15.13 -11.85
CA THR A 68 -0.58 -14.24 -10.68
C THR A 68 0.47 -14.72 -9.70
N SER A 69 1.25 -13.81 -9.15
CA SER A 69 2.13 -14.07 -8.00
C SER A 69 1.63 -13.28 -6.81
N GLY A 70 1.79 -13.81 -5.59
CA GLY A 70 1.37 -13.08 -4.41
C GLY A 70 0.82 -13.97 -3.31
N GLY A 71 0.23 -13.32 -2.33
CA GLY A 71 -0.32 -14.02 -1.18
C GLY A 71 -0.58 -13.12 0.01
N VAL A 72 -0.43 -13.67 1.21
CA VAL A 72 -0.65 -13.00 2.49
C VAL A 72 0.62 -13.02 3.33
N THR A 73 0.87 -11.91 4.01
CA THR A 73 1.89 -11.81 5.07
C THR A 73 1.27 -11.13 6.28
N ILE A 74 1.44 -11.74 7.46
CA ILE A 74 0.98 -11.23 8.75
C ILE A 74 2.19 -11.11 9.66
N TRP A 75 2.44 -9.93 10.20
CA TRP A 75 3.60 -9.70 11.05
C TRP A 75 3.24 -8.97 12.33
N LYS A 76 4.14 -9.14 13.30
CA LYS A 76 4.10 -8.47 14.60
C LYS A 76 5.55 -8.17 15.03
N GLY A 77 5.75 -7.07 15.72
CA GLY A 77 7.10 -6.70 16.17
C GLY A 77 8.04 -6.37 15.01
N ARG A 78 9.34 -6.65 15.18
CA ARG A 78 10.37 -6.27 14.21
C ARG A 78 11.00 -7.50 13.57
N ASN A 79 10.65 -7.74 12.33
CA ASN A 79 11.16 -8.87 11.53
C ASN A 79 12.18 -8.35 10.51
N ILE A 80 13.29 -9.03 10.34
CA ILE A 80 14.34 -8.65 9.38
C ILE A 80 14.06 -9.20 7.98
N ASN A 81 13.10 -10.11 7.84
CA ASN A 81 12.65 -10.64 6.57
C ASN A 81 11.25 -11.27 6.70
N GLN A 82 10.62 -11.54 5.55
CA GLN A 82 9.27 -12.07 5.47
C GLN A 82 9.11 -13.50 6.06
N VAL A 83 10.17 -14.31 6.09
CA VAL A 83 10.08 -15.68 6.61
C VAL A 83 10.07 -15.74 8.15
N GLU A 84 10.39 -14.65 8.83
CA GLU A 84 10.28 -14.52 10.29
C GLU A 84 8.90 -14.08 10.76
N CYS A 85 8.02 -13.64 9.83
CA CYS A 85 6.67 -13.20 10.16
C CYS A 85 5.86 -14.34 10.79
N GLU A 86 4.87 -13.98 11.58
CA GLU A 86 3.95 -14.91 12.24
C GLU A 86 3.25 -15.82 11.24
N TYR A 87 2.96 -15.31 10.05
CA TYR A 87 2.46 -16.07 8.93
C TYR A 87 2.86 -15.44 7.60
N SER A 88 3.29 -16.27 6.65
CA SER A 88 3.47 -15.85 5.26
C SER A 88 3.19 -17.03 4.33
N ASP A 89 2.34 -16.82 3.32
CA ASP A 89 2.12 -17.73 2.19
C ASP A 89 2.11 -16.90 0.90
N TYR A 90 3.29 -16.78 0.31
CA TYR A 90 3.52 -16.04 -0.92
C TYR A 90 3.93 -17.01 -2.02
N ARG A 91 3.17 -17.06 -3.12
CA ARG A 91 3.42 -18.01 -4.22
C ARG A 91 3.65 -17.30 -5.53
N LEU A 92 4.49 -17.91 -6.35
CA LEU A 92 4.84 -17.42 -7.68
C LEU A 92 4.06 -18.19 -8.76
N ALA A 93 3.72 -17.51 -9.85
CA ALA A 93 3.17 -18.11 -11.07
C ALA A 93 1.94 -19.00 -10.85
N MET A 94 1.04 -18.61 -9.95
CA MET A 94 -0.29 -19.23 -9.85
C MET A 94 -1.12 -18.94 -11.10
N PRO A 95 -2.05 -19.80 -11.52
CA PRO A 95 -3.03 -19.46 -12.54
C PRO A 95 -3.83 -18.19 -12.14
N MET A 96 -4.07 -17.29 -13.09
CA MET A 96 -4.99 -16.16 -12.84
C MET A 96 -6.41 -16.68 -12.57
N PRO A 97 -7.14 -16.09 -11.60
CA PRO A 97 -8.53 -16.40 -11.38
C PRO A 97 -9.39 -16.08 -12.63
N ALA A 98 -10.23 -17.04 -13.03
CA ALA A 98 -11.14 -16.86 -14.17
C ALA A 98 -12.30 -15.91 -13.83
N ASP A 99 -12.82 -15.98 -12.61
CA ASP A 99 -13.86 -15.08 -12.10
C ASP A 99 -13.18 -13.95 -11.30
N GLN A 100 -13.29 -12.73 -11.81
CA GLN A 100 -12.69 -11.54 -11.20
C GLN A 100 -13.59 -10.87 -10.15
N THR A 101 -14.84 -11.28 -10.05
CA THR A 101 -15.75 -10.83 -8.97
C THR A 101 -15.63 -11.70 -7.73
N ASN A 102 -15.15 -12.93 -7.91
CA ASN A 102 -14.95 -13.91 -6.84
C ASN A 102 -13.65 -14.68 -7.09
N CYS A 103 -12.54 -13.97 -6.99
CA CYS A 103 -11.21 -14.54 -7.19
C CYS A 103 -10.93 -15.63 -6.16
N THR A 104 -10.46 -16.79 -6.61
CA THR A 104 -9.90 -17.84 -5.75
C THR A 104 -8.52 -18.19 -6.26
N TYR A 105 -7.52 -17.96 -5.43
CA TYR A 105 -6.11 -18.21 -5.75
C TYR A 105 -5.68 -19.60 -5.28
N ALA A 106 -4.64 -20.14 -5.93
CA ALA A 106 -4.15 -21.48 -5.64
C ALA A 106 -3.57 -21.67 -4.21
N ASN A 107 -3.32 -20.58 -3.48
CA ASN A 107 -2.94 -20.59 -2.06
C ASN A 107 -4.15 -20.55 -1.11
N GLY A 108 -5.37 -20.70 -1.61
CA GLY A 108 -6.59 -20.76 -0.79
C GLY A 108 -7.15 -19.39 -0.39
N ILE A 109 -6.53 -18.29 -0.82
CA ILE A 109 -7.09 -16.95 -0.59
C ILE A 109 -8.24 -16.73 -1.58
N SER A 110 -9.36 -16.24 -1.07
CA SER A 110 -10.47 -15.75 -1.91
C SER A 110 -10.69 -14.27 -1.69
N VAL A 111 -10.90 -13.53 -2.78
CA VAL A 111 -11.26 -12.12 -2.77
C VAL A 111 -12.57 -11.98 -3.52
N ARG A 112 -13.63 -11.61 -2.82
CA ARG A 112 -14.95 -11.37 -3.38
C ARG A 112 -15.23 -9.87 -3.45
N MET A 113 -15.50 -9.38 -4.63
CA MET A 113 -15.97 -8.02 -4.88
C MET A 113 -17.48 -7.98 -4.67
N ILE A 114 -17.94 -7.46 -3.54
CA ILE A 114 -19.37 -7.35 -3.23
C ILE A 114 -19.97 -6.20 -4.03
N LYS A 115 -19.27 -5.06 -4.03
CA LYS A 115 -19.63 -3.88 -4.80
C LYS A 115 -18.36 -3.23 -5.34
N PRO A 116 -18.21 -3.10 -6.66
CA PRO A 116 -17.04 -2.44 -7.23
C PRO A 116 -16.80 -1.06 -6.61
N LEU A 117 -15.53 -0.72 -6.38
CA LEU A 117 -15.06 0.53 -5.78
C LEU A 117 -15.44 0.74 -4.30
N GLU A 118 -16.30 -0.10 -3.71
CA GLU A 118 -16.86 0.19 -2.40
C GLU A 118 -16.69 -0.93 -1.37
N GLU A 119 -16.86 -2.21 -1.78
CA GLU A 119 -17.02 -3.27 -0.78
C GLU A 119 -16.42 -4.59 -1.23
N PHE A 120 -15.59 -5.18 -0.36
CA PHE A 120 -14.85 -6.41 -0.62
C PHE A 120 -14.88 -7.32 0.58
N GLU A 121 -14.78 -8.61 0.35
CA GLU A 121 -14.61 -9.64 1.36
C GLU A 121 -13.39 -10.49 1.01
N ILE A 122 -12.53 -10.74 1.98
CA ILE A 122 -11.37 -11.62 1.82
C ILE A 122 -11.46 -12.74 2.83
N ARG A 123 -11.26 -13.97 2.36
CA ARG A 123 -11.19 -15.15 3.20
C ARG A 123 -9.92 -15.93 2.90
N PHE A 124 -9.35 -16.44 3.95
CA PHE A 124 -8.17 -17.29 3.90
C PHE A 124 -8.22 -18.29 5.05
N SER A 125 -7.80 -19.52 4.83
CA SER A 125 -7.70 -20.52 5.89
C SER A 125 -6.56 -21.48 5.63
N ASN A 126 -5.70 -21.65 6.63
CA ASN A 126 -4.68 -22.69 6.69
C ASN A 126 -4.83 -23.49 8.00
N PRO A 127 -5.57 -24.62 7.98
CA PRO A 127 -5.80 -25.44 9.17
C PRO A 127 -4.50 -26.00 9.77
N ASP A 128 -3.51 -26.35 8.94
CA ASP A 128 -2.24 -26.94 9.40
C ASP A 128 -1.42 -25.95 10.25
N ARG A 129 -1.64 -24.65 10.05
CA ARG A 129 -1.03 -23.57 10.81
C ARG A 129 -1.99 -22.93 11.81
N ASN A 130 -3.21 -23.47 11.92
CA ASN A 130 -4.26 -22.92 12.75
C ASN A 130 -4.41 -21.39 12.57
N THR A 131 -4.40 -20.98 11.30
CA THR A 131 -4.43 -19.55 10.91
C THR A 131 -5.51 -19.32 9.87
N SER A 132 -6.36 -18.33 10.10
CA SER A 132 -7.41 -17.93 9.17
C SER A 132 -7.75 -16.46 9.28
N VAL A 133 -8.27 -15.89 8.19
CA VAL A 133 -8.76 -14.52 8.10
C VAL A 133 -10.16 -14.53 7.48
N GLU A 134 -11.08 -13.83 8.12
CA GLU A 134 -12.34 -13.38 7.54
C GLU A 134 -12.35 -11.85 7.63
N LEU A 135 -12.21 -11.18 6.50
CA LEU A 135 -12.05 -9.74 6.40
C LEU A 135 -13.12 -9.14 5.51
N HIS A 136 -13.79 -8.11 6.00
CA HIS A 136 -14.70 -7.26 5.25
C HIS A 136 -14.11 -5.85 5.17
N LEU A 137 -14.07 -5.31 3.94
CA LEU A 137 -13.57 -3.97 3.66
C LEU A 137 -14.70 -3.13 3.06
N ARG A 138 -14.92 -1.94 3.61
CA ARG A 138 -15.89 -0.95 3.13
C ARG A 138 -15.17 0.38 2.91
N ALA A 139 -15.30 0.95 1.74
CA ALA A 139 -14.72 2.25 1.43
C ALA A 139 -15.28 3.35 2.34
N ILE A 140 -14.40 4.24 2.82
CA ILE A 140 -14.76 5.45 3.57
C ILE A 140 -14.69 6.70 2.70
N MET A 141 -14.06 6.57 1.52
CA MET A 141 -13.88 7.64 0.55
C MET A 141 -13.94 7.07 -0.88
N PRO A 142 -14.14 7.90 -1.93
CA PRO A 142 -13.95 7.44 -3.30
C PRO A 142 -12.50 7.01 -3.54
N PRO A 143 -12.22 6.13 -4.55
CA PRO A 143 -10.84 5.86 -4.93
C PRO A 143 -10.12 7.14 -5.32
N ALA A 144 -8.97 7.41 -4.71
CA ALA A 144 -8.06 8.43 -5.21
C ALA A 144 -7.36 7.84 -6.45
N CYS A 145 -7.83 8.19 -7.63
CA CYS A 145 -7.29 7.72 -8.89
C CYS A 145 -6.33 8.75 -9.47
N ARG A 146 -5.10 8.35 -9.77
CA ARG A 146 -4.10 9.20 -10.38
C ARG A 146 -4.66 9.84 -11.67
N HIS A 147 -4.39 11.13 -11.91
CA HIS A 147 -5.01 11.91 -12.99
C HIS A 147 -4.95 11.23 -14.38
N ASN A 148 -3.89 10.52 -14.66
CA ASN A 148 -3.76 9.77 -15.93
C ASN A 148 -4.32 8.34 -15.86
N GLY A 149 -5.01 7.97 -14.78
CA GLY A 149 -5.46 6.61 -14.53
C GLY A 149 -4.33 5.65 -14.15
N GLY A 150 -4.65 4.36 -14.15
CA GLY A 150 -3.69 3.28 -13.97
C GLY A 150 -3.23 3.02 -12.53
N HIS A 151 -3.64 3.82 -11.55
CA HIS A 151 -3.33 3.59 -10.14
C HIS A 151 -4.33 4.26 -9.22
N ILE A 152 -4.75 3.54 -8.20
CA ILE A 152 -5.56 4.07 -7.09
C ILE A 152 -4.98 3.67 -5.75
N THR A 153 -5.23 4.52 -4.75
CA THR A 153 -5.24 4.13 -3.32
C THR A 153 -6.55 4.61 -2.70
N GLN A 154 -7.09 3.85 -1.77
CA GLN A 154 -8.38 4.15 -1.16
C GLN A 154 -8.38 3.73 0.31
N ALA A 155 -8.80 4.62 1.21
CA ALA A 155 -8.98 4.28 2.61
C ALA A 155 -10.27 3.46 2.80
N MET A 156 -10.15 2.39 3.60
CA MET A 156 -11.19 1.41 3.87
C MET A 156 -11.41 1.25 5.37
N LYS A 157 -12.65 1.13 5.80
CA LYS A 157 -12.99 0.53 7.09
C LYS A 157 -12.82 -0.98 6.97
N THR A 158 -12.12 -1.58 7.94
CA THR A 158 -11.89 -3.02 8.02
C THR A 158 -12.60 -3.62 9.23
N SER A 159 -13.21 -4.78 9.05
CA SER A 159 -13.85 -5.53 10.13
C SER A 159 -13.78 -7.03 9.88
N GLY A 160 -13.78 -7.82 10.95
CA GLY A 160 -13.73 -9.26 10.79
C GLY A 160 -13.00 -10.00 11.91
N THR A 161 -12.41 -11.13 11.56
CA THR A 161 -11.69 -12.00 12.50
C THR A 161 -10.37 -12.48 11.91
N LEU A 162 -9.33 -12.42 12.73
CA LEU A 162 -8.08 -13.11 12.52
C LEU A 162 -7.95 -14.25 13.55
N VAL A 163 -7.67 -15.47 13.11
CA VAL A 163 -7.08 -16.50 13.94
C VAL A 163 -5.63 -16.63 13.53
N LEU A 164 -4.69 -16.40 14.42
CA LEU A 164 -3.26 -16.46 14.15
C LEU A 164 -2.59 -17.43 15.10
N ASN A 165 -2.07 -18.53 14.57
CA ASN A 165 -1.46 -19.62 15.36
C ASN A 165 -2.37 -20.08 16.52
N GLY A 166 -3.70 -20.16 16.27
CA GLY A 166 -4.72 -20.56 17.24
C GLY A 166 -5.25 -19.46 18.13
N THR A 167 -4.65 -18.29 18.15
CA THR A 167 -5.17 -17.15 18.91
C THR A 167 -6.13 -16.31 18.06
N ARG A 168 -7.30 -16.00 18.62
CA ARG A 168 -8.34 -15.23 17.94
C ARG A 168 -8.21 -13.72 18.26
N TYR A 169 -8.31 -12.91 17.23
CA TYR A 169 -8.31 -11.45 17.30
C TYR A 169 -9.52 -10.90 16.55
N THR A 170 -10.07 -9.80 17.03
CA THR A 170 -11.09 -9.03 16.31
C THR A 170 -10.40 -8.01 15.42
N ILE A 171 -10.80 -7.92 14.15
CA ILE A 171 -10.41 -6.85 13.26
C ILE A 171 -11.49 -5.77 13.31
N ASP A 172 -11.14 -4.57 13.76
CA ASP A 172 -12.04 -3.40 13.77
C ASP A 172 -11.20 -2.13 13.67
N GLY A 173 -10.87 -1.74 12.46
CA GLY A 173 -9.94 -0.62 12.22
C GLY A 173 -10.08 -0.05 10.82
N TYR A 174 -8.98 0.47 10.32
CA TYR A 174 -8.87 1.05 8.99
C TYR A 174 -7.60 0.56 8.32
N HIS A 175 -7.65 0.42 6.99
CA HIS A 175 -6.48 0.12 6.18
C HIS A 175 -6.66 0.72 4.79
N SER A 176 -5.60 0.82 4.01
CA SER A 176 -5.71 1.16 2.61
C SER A 176 -5.88 -0.08 1.74
N ARG A 177 -6.53 0.08 0.59
CA ARG A 177 -6.35 -0.78 -0.56
C ARG A 177 -5.64 -0.01 -1.67
N ASP A 178 -4.94 -0.74 -2.49
CA ASP A 178 -4.19 -0.20 -3.63
C ASP A 178 -4.42 -1.08 -4.85
N ARG A 179 -4.52 -0.47 -6.03
CA ARG A 179 -4.59 -1.16 -7.30
C ARG A 179 -3.87 -0.38 -8.38
N SER A 180 -3.15 -1.09 -9.24
CA SER A 180 -2.57 -0.50 -10.44
C SER A 180 -2.83 -1.35 -11.66
N TRP A 181 -2.93 -0.71 -12.83
CA TRP A 181 -3.22 -1.35 -14.11
C TRP A 181 -2.68 -0.53 -15.28
N ASN A 182 -2.71 -1.10 -16.49
CA ASN A 182 -2.30 -0.46 -17.74
C ASN A 182 -0.84 0.06 -17.72
N GLU A 183 0.05 -0.67 -17.09
CA GLU A 183 1.44 -0.24 -16.94
C GLU A 183 2.43 -1.38 -17.22
N SER A 184 3.45 -1.10 -18.04
CA SER A 184 4.62 -1.96 -18.12
C SER A 184 5.63 -1.51 -17.08
N ARG A 185 6.03 -2.43 -16.20
CA ARG A 185 6.94 -2.15 -15.09
C ARG A 185 8.25 -2.87 -15.29
N SER A 186 9.30 -2.11 -15.54
CA SER A 186 10.64 -2.66 -15.65
C SER A 186 11.06 -3.42 -14.39
N GLU A 187 11.59 -4.61 -14.57
CA GLU A 187 12.17 -5.43 -13.52
C GLU A 187 13.65 -5.09 -13.27
N ALA A 188 14.23 -4.13 -14.00
CA ALA A 188 15.59 -3.70 -13.80
C ALA A 188 15.79 -2.98 -12.46
N SER A 189 16.99 -3.13 -11.89
CA SER A 189 17.38 -2.29 -10.76
C SER A 189 17.69 -0.87 -11.26
N LEU A 190 17.27 0.12 -10.48
CA LEU A 190 17.48 1.53 -10.78
C LEU A 190 18.28 2.19 -9.65
N PRO A 191 19.25 3.07 -9.96
CA PRO A 191 20.01 3.81 -8.94
C PRO A 191 19.21 5.01 -8.40
N LEU A 192 18.00 4.73 -7.90
CA LEU A 192 17.11 5.75 -7.36
C LEU A 192 17.15 5.75 -5.83
N SER A 193 16.92 6.92 -5.24
CA SER A 193 16.71 7.06 -3.81
C SER A 193 15.50 6.25 -3.32
N PRO A 194 15.43 5.92 -2.03
CA PRO A 194 14.27 5.23 -1.47
C PRO A 194 12.97 5.97 -1.77
N ILE A 195 11.93 5.21 -2.09
CA ILE A 195 10.57 5.70 -2.31
C ILE A 195 9.63 5.11 -1.26
N SER A 196 8.73 5.93 -0.75
CA SER A 196 7.77 5.52 0.28
C SER A 196 6.34 5.67 -0.18
N TRP A 197 5.52 4.65 0.05
CA TRP A 197 4.07 4.74 0.13
C TRP A 197 3.72 4.94 1.59
N THR A 198 3.13 6.08 1.91
CA THR A 198 2.81 6.50 3.28
C THR A 198 1.31 6.66 3.40
N VAL A 199 0.71 5.96 4.36
CA VAL A 199 -0.73 5.99 4.62
C VAL A 199 -0.96 6.23 6.10
N GLY A 200 -1.96 7.06 6.43
CA GLY A 200 -2.48 7.18 7.78
C GLY A 200 -3.97 7.49 7.76
N ILE A 201 -4.73 6.81 8.60
CA ILE A 201 -6.17 6.96 8.72
C ILE A 201 -6.51 7.20 10.18
N VAL A 202 -7.10 8.36 10.48
CA VAL A 202 -7.57 8.69 11.83
C VAL A 202 -8.94 8.03 12.06
N ASP A 203 -9.87 8.29 11.14
CA ASP A 203 -11.23 7.78 11.15
C ASP A 203 -11.89 8.00 9.77
N GLU A 204 -13.21 7.88 9.67
CA GLU A 204 -13.96 8.11 8.42
C GLU A 204 -13.91 9.57 7.93
N SER A 205 -13.46 10.52 8.76
CA SER A 205 -13.39 11.95 8.41
C SER A 205 -12.02 12.40 7.93
N PHE A 206 -10.94 11.65 8.25
CA PHE A 206 -9.59 12.06 7.91
C PHE A 206 -8.67 10.89 7.58
N ALA A 207 -8.10 10.95 6.38
CA ALA A 207 -7.04 10.04 5.93
C ALA A 207 -6.07 10.76 5.00
N PHE A 208 -4.82 10.31 4.97
CA PHE A 208 -3.82 10.82 4.04
C PHE A 208 -3.03 9.67 3.40
N HIS A 209 -2.54 9.95 2.21
CA HIS A 209 -1.60 9.08 1.50
C HIS A 209 -0.69 9.92 0.61
N HIS A 210 0.57 9.51 0.51
CA HIS A 210 1.46 10.01 -0.53
C HIS A 210 2.50 8.98 -0.95
N VAL A 211 2.90 9.07 -2.21
CA VAL A 211 4.04 8.37 -2.77
C VAL A 211 5.14 9.39 -3.00
N SER A 212 6.25 9.25 -2.30
CA SER A 212 7.32 10.24 -2.34
C SER A 212 8.69 9.59 -2.27
N PHE A 213 9.62 10.11 -3.08
CA PHE A 213 11.04 9.85 -2.89
C PHE A 213 11.54 10.58 -1.65
N GLU A 214 12.45 9.96 -0.91
CA GLU A 214 13.07 10.61 0.24
C GLU A 214 13.91 11.82 -0.24
N ASN A 215 13.84 12.91 0.53
CA ASN A 215 14.53 14.15 0.18
C ASN A 215 16.05 13.99 0.39
N PRO A 216 16.88 14.10 -0.69
CA PRO A 216 18.32 13.92 -0.60
C PRO A 216 19.02 14.96 0.28
N VAL A 217 18.38 16.07 0.61
CA VAL A 217 18.94 17.07 1.52
C VAL A 217 19.23 16.50 2.90
N TYR A 218 18.53 15.47 3.31
CA TYR A 218 18.73 14.75 4.57
C TYR A 218 19.78 13.63 4.47
N HIS A 219 20.28 13.37 3.25
CA HIS A 219 21.15 12.24 2.92
C HIS A 219 22.28 12.66 2.00
N PRO A 220 23.21 13.52 2.46
CA PRO A 220 24.31 14.01 1.63
C PRO A 220 25.22 12.90 1.10
N GLU A 221 25.22 11.73 1.75
CA GLU A 221 25.95 10.53 1.30
C GLU A 221 25.41 9.92 0.01
N TRP A 222 24.24 10.34 -0.46
CA TRP A 222 23.66 9.87 -1.73
C TRP A 222 24.11 10.68 -2.95
N GLU A 223 24.73 11.84 -2.72
CA GLU A 223 25.17 12.71 -3.83
C GLU A 223 26.08 11.99 -4.81
N GLY A 224 25.77 12.07 -6.10
CA GLY A 224 26.50 11.40 -7.18
C GLY A 224 26.32 9.88 -7.24
N ARG A 225 25.55 9.27 -6.32
CA ARG A 225 25.36 7.82 -6.21
C ARG A 225 23.92 7.39 -6.49
N LEU A 226 22.95 8.12 -5.98
CA LEU A 226 21.52 7.88 -6.22
C LEU A 226 20.88 9.09 -6.88
N SER A 227 20.00 8.84 -7.82
CA SER A 227 19.13 9.86 -8.41
C SER A 227 17.86 10.01 -7.60
N THR A 228 17.40 11.24 -7.42
CA THR A 228 16.09 11.52 -6.81
C THR A 228 15.21 12.23 -7.83
N PRO A 229 14.16 11.57 -8.35
CA PRO A 229 13.22 12.22 -9.26
C PRO A 229 12.61 13.48 -8.63
N GLN A 230 12.37 14.48 -9.50
CA GLN A 230 11.75 15.74 -9.10
C GLN A 230 10.44 15.94 -9.88
N PRO A 231 9.37 16.37 -9.21
CA PRO A 231 9.25 16.61 -7.76
C PRO A 231 9.38 15.31 -6.97
N GLY A 232 9.88 15.38 -5.72
CA GLY A 232 10.00 14.21 -4.83
C GLY A 232 8.65 13.56 -4.54
N CYS A 233 7.61 14.37 -4.30
CA CYS A 233 6.22 13.90 -4.22
C CYS A 233 5.73 13.51 -5.62
N GLN A 234 5.42 12.24 -5.80
CA GLN A 234 4.94 11.72 -7.08
C GLN A 234 3.43 11.87 -7.22
N TRP A 235 2.69 11.61 -6.16
CA TRP A 235 1.26 11.83 -6.02
C TRP A 235 0.80 11.52 -4.60
N GLY A 236 -0.44 11.89 -4.27
CA GLY A 236 -1.05 11.55 -3.00
C GLY A 236 -2.42 12.17 -2.84
N TYR A 237 -3.12 11.80 -1.79
CA TYR A 237 -4.41 12.36 -1.43
C TYR A 237 -4.46 12.78 0.04
N LEU A 238 -5.34 13.72 0.30
CA LEU A 238 -5.87 14.05 1.59
C LEU A 238 -7.39 13.88 1.54
N TRP A 239 -7.94 13.01 2.37
CA TRP A 239 -9.37 12.92 2.63
C TRP A 239 -9.69 13.70 3.89
N GLU A 240 -10.49 14.71 3.79
CA GLU A 240 -10.85 15.58 4.91
C GLU A 240 -12.33 15.96 4.84
N ASP A 241 -13.10 15.56 5.87
CA ASP A 241 -14.50 15.95 6.09
C ASP A 241 -15.40 15.74 4.86
N GLY A 242 -15.23 14.63 4.16
CA GLY A 242 -16.04 14.24 3.01
C GLY A 242 -15.57 14.82 1.67
N GLN A 243 -14.36 15.38 1.61
CA GLN A 243 -13.74 15.89 0.38
C GLN A 243 -12.35 15.29 0.15
N LEU A 244 -12.03 15.05 -1.11
CA LEU A 244 -10.76 14.49 -1.56
C LEU A 244 -9.91 15.59 -2.21
N PHE A 245 -8.76 15.89 -1.60
CA PHE A 245 -7.80 16.88 -2.04
C PHE A 245 -6.51 16.23 -2.51
N GLY A 246 -5.87 16.77 -3.54
CA GLY A 246 -4.57 16.34 -4.00
C GLY A 246 -3.44 16.78 -3.08
N VAL A 247 -2.44 15.91 -2.89
CA VAL A 247 -1.18 16.29 -2.22
C VAL A 247 -0.26 16.92 -3.25
N THR A 248 0.10 18.18 -3.02
CA THR A 248 0.91 18.99 -3.96
C THR A 248 2.39 18.96 -3.65
N ALA A 249 2.76 18.74 -2.39
CA ALA A 249 4.14 18.63 -1.96
C ALA A 249 4.25 17.85 -0.64
N THR A 250 5.38 17.18 -0.48
CA THR A 250 5.77 16.54 0.77
C THR A 250 7.23 16.86 1.06
N ASP A 251 7.56 16.97 2.34
CA ASP A 251 8.94 16.96 2.82
C ASP A 251 9.05 15.93 3.92
N GLN A 252 9.75 14.82 3.65
CA GLN A 252 9.83 13.67 4.54
C GLN A 252 11.27 13.38 4.92
N LYS A 253 11.51 13.26 6.22
CA LYS A 253 12.72 12.73 6.82
C LYS A 253 12.44 11.41 7.51
N THR A 254 13.16 10.36 7.14
CA THR A 254 13.05 9.03 7.74
C THR A 254 14.29 8.74 8.57
N GLU A 255 14.10 8.45 9.85
CA GLU A 255 15.14 7.89 10.71
C GLU A 255 15.13 6.37 10.58
N ILE A 256 16.29 5.80 10.28
CA ILE A 256 16.43 4.36 10.03
C ILE A 256 17.31 3.70 11.09
N ASP A 257 17.05 2.44 11.37
CA ASP A 257 17.97 1.58 12.09
C ASP A 257 19.19 1.29 11.20
N PRO A 258 20.43 1.59 11.64
CA PRO A 258 21.61 1.47 10.79
C PRO A 258 21.98 0.02 10.46
N GLN A 259 21.51 -0.96 11.24
CA GLN A 259 21.80 -2.37 11.01
C GLN A 259 20.83 -3.01 10.03
N THR A 260 19.56 -2.68 10.14
CA THR A 260 18.49 -3.27 9.32
C THR A 260 18.06 -2.38 8.16
N LEU A 261 18.37 -1.08 8.19
CA LEU A 261 17.85 -0.01 7.31
C LEU A 261 16.33 0.18 7.43
N ALA A 262 15.71 -0.42 8.44
CA ALA A 262 14.28 -0.31 8.69
C ALA A 262 13.92 1.10 9.21
N PRO A 263 12.80 1.68 8.81
CA PRO A 263 12.33 2.94 9.36
C PRO A 263 12.00 2.79 10.85
N VAL A 264 12.40 3.79 11.62
CA VAL A 264 12.10 3.86 13.07
C VAL A 264 11.13 5.01 13.33
N ARG A 265 11.44 6.17 12.78
CA ARG A 265 10.61 7.38 12.87
C ARG A 265 10.55 8.09 11.53
N VAL A 266 9.45 8.79 11.32
CA VAL A 266 9.25 9.64 10.15
C VAL A 266 8.71 10.98 10.62
N THR A 267 9.32 12.07 10.13
CA THR A 267 8.75 13.41 10.22
C THR A 267 8.42 13.86 8.81
N SER A 268 7.20 14.26 8.58
CA SER A 268 6.75 14.70 7.26
C SER A 268 5.90 15.96 7.35
N THR A 269 5.97 16.80 6.33
CA THR A 269 4.97 17.82 6.03
C THR A 269 4.27 17.46 4.74
N LEU A 270 2.96 17.67 4.70
CA LEU A 270 2.09 17.39 3.57
C LEU A 270 1.29 18.64 3.23
N ALA A 271 1.50 19.21 2.05
CA ALA A 271 0.71 20.31 1.52
C ALA A 271 -0.33 19.77 0.54
N ALA A 272 -1.56 20.28 0.60
CA ALA A 272 -2.67 19.83 -0.21
C ALA A 272 -3.36 20.97 -0.98
N THR A 273 -4.18 20.61 -1.98
CA THR A 273 -4.90 21.56 -2.85
C THR A 273 -5.93 22.41 -2.11
N ASN A 274 -6.33 22.04 -0.89
CA ASN A 274 -7.16 22.87 -0.02
C ASN A 274 -6.39 24.06 0.62
N GLY A 275 -5.10 24.22 0.29
CA GLY A 275 -4.23 25.27 0.81
C GLY A 275 -3.71 25.02 2.23
N LYS A 276 -4.04 23.89 2.84
CA LYS A 276 -3.55 23.52 4.17
C LYS A 276 -2.23 22.74 4.08
N THR A 277 -1.46 22.83 5.17
CA THR A 277 -0.26 22.00 5.38
C THR A 277 -0.39 21.28 6.72
N TYR A 278 -0.12 19.98 6.70
CA TYR A 278 -0.17 19.12 7.87
C TYR A 278 1.25 18.69 8.23
N ARG A 279 1.56 18.76 9.53
CA ARG A 279 2.76 18.12 10.08
C ARG A 279 2.37 16.74 10.60
N ILE A 280 3.15 15.75 10.24
CA ILE A 280 2.87 14.34 10.52
C ILE A 280 4.14 13.74 11.11
N ASN A 281 4.04 13.15 12.29
CA ASN A 281 5.13 12.45 12.95
C ASN A 281 4.73 10.99 13.14
N GLY A 282 5.56 10.08 12.63
CA GLY A 282 5.31 8.64 12.68
C GLY A 282 6.34 7.90 13.50
N GLU A 283 5.90 6.88 14.23
CA GLU A 283 6.75 5.91 14.90
C GLU A 283 6.34 4.50 14.47
N ALA A 284 7.34 3.68 14.11
CA ALA A 284 7.07 2.32 13.66
C ALA A 284 6.80 1.40 14.86
N ASP A 285 5.63 0.79 14.87
CA ASP A 285 5.20 -0.17 15.89
C ASP A 285 5.66 -1.58 15.55
N SER A 286 5.33 -2.06 14.35
CA SER A 286 5.82 -3.35 13.84
C SER A 286 6.34 -3.23 12.41
N ILE A 287 7.30 -4.07 12.04
CA ILE A 287 7.98 -3.98 10.75
C ILE A 287 8.31 -5.38 10.23
N THR A 288 8.19 -5.53 8.91
CA THR A 288 8.83 -6.63 8.18
C THR A 288 9.51 -6.12 6.92
N GLN A 289 10.51 -6.86 6.43
CA GLN A 289 11.09 -6.64 5.11
C GLN A 289 10.56 -7.70 4.16
N MET A 290 10.05 -7.27 3.00
CA MET A 290 9.65 -8.21 1.94
C MET A 290 10.01 -7.67 0.56
N GLN A 291 10.09 -8.58 -0.40
CA GLN A 291 10.23 -8.22 -1.79
C GLN A 291 8.90 -7.68 -2.31
N CYS A 292 8.89 -6.42 -2.72
CA CYS A 292 7.71 -5.75 -3.25
C CYS A 292 7.69 -5.72 -4.78
N TRP A 293 8.85 -5.92 -5.43
CA TRP A 293 9.01 -5.98 -6.88
C TRP A 293 10.33 -6.68 -7.23
N PRO A 294 10.50 -7.26 -8.44
CA PRO A 294 11.81 -7.73 -8.89
C PRO A 294 12.90 -6.65 -8.74
N ASN A 295 14.03 -7.00 -8.15
CA ASN A 295 15.13 -6.09 -7.81
C ASN A 295 14.78 -4.89 -6.89
N MET A 296 13.60 -4.93 -6.25
CA MET A 296 13.16 -3.96 -5.24
C MET A 296 12.68 -4.70 -3.99
N SER A 297 13.17 -4.28 -2.84
CA SER A 297 12.69 -4.76 -1.54
C SER A 297 12.27 -3.58 -0.68
N GLY A 298 11.29 -3.77 0.17
CA GLY A 298 10.78 -2.74 1.04
C GLY A 298 10.66 -3.18 2.49
N HIS A 299 10.74 -2.19 3.37
CA HIS A 299 10.24 -2.34 4.74
C HIS A 299 8.78 -1.94 4.75
N PHE A 300 7.97 -2.82 5.28
CA PHE A 300 6.55 -2.61 5.51
C PHE A 300 6.32 -2.46 7.00
N ALA A 301 5.88 -1.29 7.40
CA ALA A 301 5.75 -0.93 8.81
C ALA A 301 4.33 -0.49 9.13
N LEU A 302 3.76 -1.06 10.19
CA LEU A 302 2.63 -0.45 10.88
C LEU A 302 3.13 0.78 11.60
N MET A 303 2.61 1.94 11.26
CA MET A 303 3.01 3.22 11.81
C MET A 303 1.90 3.79 12.69
N ARG A 304 2.29 4.31 13.83
CA ARG A 304 1.49 5.23 14.61
C ARG A 304 1.86 6.66 14.22
N TRP A 305 0.92 7.38 13.65
CA TRP A 305 1.10 8.74 13.19
C TRP A 305 0.43 9.74 14.14
N ASP A 306 1.16 10.77 14.58
CA ASP A 306 0.57 11.94 15.20
C ASP A 306 0.41 13.02 14.13
N VAL A 307 -0.83 13.40 13.85
CA VAL A 307 -1.19 14.39 12.85
C VAL A 307 -1.63 15.67 13.53
N ASP A 308 -0.93 16.77 13.28
CA ASP A 308 -1.21 18.06 13.89
C ASP A 308 -2.68 18.47 13.68
N GLY A 309 -3.41 18.71 14.79
CA GLY A 309 -4.80 19.14 14.80
C GLY A 309 -5.83 18.05 14.44
N ARG A 310 -5.39 16.79 14.20
CA ARG A 310 -6.28 15.67 13.83
C ARG A 310 -6.18 14.47 14.79
N GLY A 311 -5.09 14.34 15.53
CA GLY A 311 -4.88 13.26 16.50
C GLY A 311 -4.07 12.10 15.93
N VAL A 312 -4.34 10.90 16.45
CA VAL A 312 -3.59 9.70 16.11
C VAL A 312 -4.21 9.00 14.90
N ALA A 313 -3.40 8.72 13.88
CA ALA A 313 -3.73 7.85 12.77
C ALA A 313 -2.91 6.55 12.86
N TRP A 314 -3.45 5.48 12.29
CA TRP A 314 -2.73 4.26 12.02
C TRP A 314 -2.69 3.97 10.52
N GLY A 315 -1.64 3.32 10.07
CA GLY A 315 -1.51 2.93 8.66
C GLY A 315 -0.07 2.57 8.31
N ASP A 316 0.18 2.38 7.01
CA ASP A 316 1.41 1.79 6.53
C ASP A 316 2.45 2.83 6.13
N LEU A 317 3.69 2.45 6.34
CA LEU A 317 4.84 2.97 5.61
C LEU A 317 5.49 1.82 4.85
N GLN A 318 5.43 1.87 3.53
CA GLN A 318 6.14 0.94 2.66
C GLN A 318 7.35 1.68 2.08
N ARG A 319 8.51 1.55 2.75
CA ARG A 319 9.76 2.17 2.31
C ARG A 319 10.52 1.23 1.39
N CYS A 320 10.46 1.48 0.11
CA CYS A 320 10.98 0.61 -0.94
C CYS A 320 12.30 1.12 -1.49
N MET A 321 13.21 0.19 -1.78
CA MET A 321 14.54 0.47 -2.29
C MET A 321 14.91 -0.54 -3.37
N TRP A 322 15.44 -0.05 -4.48
CA TRP A 322 16.07 -0.90 -5.49
C TRP A 322 17.36 -1.52 -4.96
N ARG A 323 17.77 -2.61 -5.56
CA ARG A 323 19.00 -3.33 -5.20
C ARG A 323 20.22 -2.42 -5.09
N ASP A 324 20.36 -1.45 -5.99
CA ASP A 324 21.54 -0.57 -6.00
C ASP A 324 21.55 0.37 -4.79
N ALA A 325 20.40 0.92 -4.40
CA ALA A 325 20.26 1.68 -3.15
C ALA A 325 20.57 0.82 -1.92
N TRP A 326 20.05 -0.42 -1.89
CA TRP A 326 20.35 -1.37 -0.81
C TRP A 326 21.86 -1.63 -0.67
N ARG A 327 22.55 -1.90 -1.79
CA ARG A 327 23.99 -2.18 -1.78
C ARG A 327 24.78 -0.98 -1.28
N MET A 328 24.47 0.21 -1.80
CA MET A 328 25.12 1.46 -1.41
C MET A 328 24.96 1.73 0.09
N LEU A 329 23.72 1.67 0.61
CA LEU A 329 23.43 1.92 2.03
C LEU A 329 24.07 0.87 2.97
N ARG A 330 24.38 -0.32 2.45
CA ARG A 330 25.14 -1.37 3.16
C ARG A 330 26.65 -1.28 2.95
N GLY A 331 27.16 -0.22 2.29
CA GLY A 331 28.60 -0.10 1.95
C GLY A 331 29.12 -1.21 1.06
N ARG A 332 28.29 -1.72 0.14
CA ARG A 332 28.62 -2.81 -0.80
C ARG A 332 28.54 -2.27 -2.24
N ASP A 333 29.43 -1.43 -2.58
CA ASP A 333 29.54 -0.87 -3.94
C ASP A 333 30.03 -1.89 -4.94
#